data_067c6e27784f3d68531b34c24e108955
#
_entry.id   067c6e27784f3d68531b34c24e108955
#
_cell.length_a   1.000
_cell.length_b   1.000
_cell.length_c   1.000
_cell.angle_alpha   90.00
_cell.angle_beta   90.00
_cell.angle_gamma   90.00
#
_symmetry.space_group_name_H-M   'P 1'
#
loop_
_entity.id
_entity.type
_entity.pdbx_description
1 polymer ?
#
loop_
_entity_poly.entity_id
_entity_poly.type
_entity_poly.pdbx_seq_one_letter_code
_entity_poly.pdbx_strand_id
1 'polypeptide(L)'
;MNTQVWHGHVITKTLAVVGCAALVLTVTGTTARARAHDTARETLAAGDGWASYGTGTTGGAAADAAHVHTVTDWAGFKAALAAGGSAPKIIKVKGTIDAVSEGCDSLAAPGYDFDAYLAKYSPEAWGLDTDLSAEPDDSPEGLRRASAAQQDQTIKANVPANTTIIGIGRDAGFKGASLQIKGVDNVIVRNLTFESPVDCFPQWDPTDGDKGNWNSEYDTAVVYGSSHVWLDHNTFTDGSHPDSAAPTYFGMLYQQHDGELDIVRGANHVTASWNVFTEHDKTILIGNSDSESTAAGDRGKLKVTFHHNLFSNLVERAPRVRFGQVDSYNNHFVANGDYGYSFGIGKESQLVAEHNAFTLPAGISAAKVLKRWNVSPLTAADNYVNGRPTDLIAVHNAEIPAETLESGAGWTPTLRTKVDPTKKVPAIVDRGAGAGRIC
;
A
#
# COMPACT_ATOMS: atom_id res chain seq x y z
N MET A 1 45.88 77.90 -19.81
CA MET A 1 47.36 77.95 -19.80
C MET A 1 47.91 76.62 -20.24
N ASN A 2 48.72 76.68 -21.32
CA ASN A 2 49.60 75.66 -21.89
C ASN A 2 48.97 74.33 -22.36
N THR A 3 48.60 74.22 -23.59
CA THR A 3 49.29 73.86 -24.86
C THR A 3 50.56 73.01 -24.70
N GLN A 4 50.52 71.74 -25.21
CA GLN A 4 51.58 71.31 -26.17
C GLN A 4 51.09 70.13 -27.02
N VAL A 5 51.21 70.42 -28.31
CA VAL A 5 51.09 69.48 -29.48
C VAL A 5 52.43 68.80 -29.69
N TRP A 6 52.50 67.57 -30.09
CA TRP A 6 53.59 67.01 -30.91
C TRP A 6 53.12 65.96 -31.88
N HIS A 7 53.60 66.11 -33.09
CA HIS A 7 53.45 65.43 -34.37
C HIS A 7 53.94 63.98 -34.37
N GLY A 8 53.34 63.02 -34.92
CA GLY A 8 53.41 62.49 -36.26
C GLY A 8 54.63 61.64 -36.57
N HIS A 9 54.40 60.35 -36.95
CA HIS A 9 55.20 59.72 -37.97
C HIS A 9 54.39 58.56 -38.57
N VAL A 10 54.13 58.61 -39.87
CA VAL A 10 53.61 57.63 -40.73
C VAL A 10 54.73 56.62 -41.07
N ILE A 11 54.56 55.31 -40.82
CA ILE A 11 55.39 54.29 -41.36
C ILE A 11 54.49 53.27 -42.09
N THR A 12 54.56 53.39 -43.38
CA THR A 12 53.99 52.35 -44.33
C THR A 12 54.76 51.04 -44.18
N LYS A 13 54.10 49.96 -43.89
CA LYS A 13 54.65 48.59 -44.05
C LYS A 13 53.69 47.72 -44.85
N THR A 14 54.23 47.17 -45.89
CA THR A 14 53.70 46.29 -46.91
C THR A 14 53.00 45.05 -46.33
N LEU A 15 51.80 44.77 -46.82
CA LEU A 15 51.10 43.51 -46.56
C LEU A 15 51.70 42.35 -47.37
N ALA A 16 52.13 41.31 -46.66
CA ALA A 16 52.30 39.98 -47.24
C ALA A 16 51.04 39.14 -46.96
N VAL A 17 50.33 38.78 -48.02
CA VAL A 17 49.16 37.89 -47.91
C VAL A 17 49.66 36.43 -47.80
N VAL A 18 49.51 35.83 -46.64
CA VAL A 18 49.66 34.39 -46.45
C VAL A 18 48.27 33.80 -46.40
N GLY A 19 47.93 33.01 -47.41
CA GLY A 19 46.68 32.30 -47.49
C GLY A 19 46.62 31.15 -46.47
N CYS A 20 45.78 31.28 -45.42
CA CYS A 20 45.38 30.15 -44.55
C CYS A 20 44.14 29.49 -45.13
N ALA A 21 44.30 28.25 -45.61
CA ALA A 21 43.19 27.37 -45.93
C ALA A 21 42.48 27.01 -44.59
N ALA A 22 41.27 27.51 -44.40
CA ALA A 22 40.43 27.15 -43.27
C ALA A 22 39.86 25.74 -43.49
N LEU A 23 40.38 24.77 -42.74
CA LEU A 23 39.80 23.44 -42.66
C LEU A 23 38.52 23.54 -41.76
N VAL A 24 37.35 23.54 -42.41
CA VAL A 24 36.06 23.48 -41.68
C VAL A 24 35.86 22.04 -41.21
N LEU A 25 36.24 21.74 -39.97
CA LEU A 25 35.79 20.53 -39.32
C LEU A 25 34.30 20.71 -38.92
N THR A 26 33.40 20.12 -39.69
CA THR A 26 32.02 19.94 -39.27
C THR A 26 31.99 18.88 -38.17
N VAL A 27 32.01 19.32 -36.93
CA VAL A 27 31.65 18.47 -35.76
C VAL A 27 30.16 18.24 -35.84
N THR A 28 29.75 17.10 -36.39
CA THR A 28 28.38 16.60 -36.24
C THR A 28 28.23 16.16 -34.78
N GLY A 29 27.89 17.09 -33.89
CA GLY A 29 27.49 16.82 -32.52
C GLY A 29 26.17 16.05 -32.56
N THR A 30 26.22 14.75 -32.44
CA THR A 30 25.08 13.98 -32.02
C THR A 30 24.77 14.42 -30.60
N THR A 31 23.83 15.37 -30.43
CA THR A 31 23.23 15.65 -29.14
C THR A 31 22.55 14.35 -28.70
N ALA A 32 23.20 13.59 -27.83
CA ALA A 32 22.54 12.56 -27.07
C ALA A 32 21.41 13.25 -26.28
N ARG A 33 20.20 13.18 -26.83
CA ARG A 33 19.00 13.61 -26.11
C ARG A 33 18.99 12.72 -24.86
N ALA A 34 19.18 13.32 -23.69
CA ALA A 34 18.99 12.60 -22.44
C ALA A 34 17.62 11.90 -22.57
N ARG A 35 17.60 10.57 -22.53
CA ARG A 35 16.35 9.82 -22.51
C ARG A 35 15.58 10.34 -21.32
N ALA A 36 14.37 10.85 -21.56
CA ALA A 36 13.46 11.17 -20.48
C ALA A 36 13.38 9.94 -19.56
N HIS A 37 13.53 10.16 -18.26
CA HIS A 37 13.49 9.09 -17.27
C HIS A 37 12.11 8.42 -17.37
N ASP A 38 12.07 7.13 -17.70
CA ASP A 38 10.83 6.35 -17.81
C ASP A 38 10.51 5.73 -16.46
N THR A 39 9.72 6.42 -15.65
CA THR A 39 9.30 5.96 -14.31
C THR A 39 8.64 4.59 -14.32
N ALA A 40 8.06 4.17 -15.45
CA ALA A 40 7.47 2.85 -15.61
C ALA A 40 8.50 1.70 -15.64
N ARG A 41 9.77 2.02 -15.88
CA ARG A 41 10.88 1.06 -15.89
C ARG A 41 11.81 1.20 -14.70
N GLU A 42 11.47 2.03 -13.74
CA GLU A 42 12.21 2.10 -12.49
C GLU A 42 12.12 0.79 -11.73
N THR A 43 13.24 0.42 -11.10
CA THR A 43 13.36 -0.73 -10.22
C THR A 43 13.65 -0.26 -8.82
N LEU A 44 13.31 -1.08 -7.83
CA LEU A 44 13.64 -0.76 -6.45
C LEU A 44 15.15 -0.65 -6.25
N ALA A 45 15.59 0.40 -5.59
CA ALA A 45 17.02 0.61 -5.30
C ALA A 45 17.57 -0.49 -4.38
N ALA A 46 18.82 -0.88 -4.60
CA ALA A 46 19.48 -1.84 -3.72
C ALA A 46 19.56 -1.32 -2.28
N GLY A 47 19.22 -2.16 -1.32
CA GLY A 47 19.20 -1.80 0.09
C GLY A 47 17.97 -1.01 0.54
N ASP A 48 16.95 -0.86 -0.30
CA ASP A 48 15.74 -0.09 0.00
C ASP A 48 14.59 -0.99 0.44
N GLY A 49 14.65 -1.44 1.67
CA GLY A 49 13.70 -2.35 2.27
C GLY A 49 13.82 -3.80 1.82
N TRP A 50 12.97 -4.66 2.39
CA TRP A 50 13.04 -6.10 2.17
C TRP A 50 12.82 -6.53 0.71
N ALA A 51 12.04 -5.81 -0.09
CA ALA A 51 11.86 -6.16 -1.50
C ALA A 51 13.12 -5.96 -2.35
N SER A 52 14.16 -5.28 -1.81
CA SER A 52 15.47 -5.17 -2.45
C SER A 52 16.40 -6.36 -2.15
N TYR A 53 16.00 -7.29 -1.28
CA TYR A 53 16.83 -8.42 -0.88
C TYR A 53 17.12 -9.38 -2.04
N GLY A 54 18.32 -9.95 -2.08
CA GLY A 54 18.70 -10.95 -3.08
C GLY A 54 18.70 -10.38 -4.51
N THR A 55 17.78 -10.81 -5.35
CA THR A 55 17.64 -10.35 -6.75
C THR A 55 17.05 -8.94 -6.86
N GLY A 56 16.44 -8.44 -5.79
CA GLY A 56 15.70 -7.18 -5.80
C GLY A 56 14.39 -7.26 -6.58
N THR A 57 13.69 -6.13 -6.69
CA THR A 57 12.41 -6.03 -7.39
C THR A 57 12.55 -5.14 -8.62
N THR A 58 12.34 -5.72 -9.80
CA THR A 58 12.48 -5.06 -11.11
C THR A 58 11.16 -4.96 -11.88
N GLY A 59 10.12 -5.67 -11.43
CA GLY A 59 8.82 -5.69 -12.08
C GLY A 59 8.91 -5.96 -13.57
N GLY A 60 8.21 -5.17 -14.36
CA GLY A 60 8.19 -5.22 -15.82
C GLY A 60 9.30 -4.42 -16.51
N ALA A 61 10.39 -4.00 -15.83
CA ALA A 61 11.41 -3.14 -16.43
C ALA A 61 12.00 -3.69 -17.75
N ALA A 62 12.07 -5.01 -17.89
CA ALA A 62 12.57 -5.71 -19.09
C ALA A 62 11.49 -5.92 -20.19
N ALA A 63 10.28 -5.40 -20.02
CA ALA A 63 9.21 -5.56 -21.01
C ALA A 63 9.61 -5.00 -22.37
N ASP A 64 9.38 -5.76 -23.44
CA ASP A 64 9.46 -5.26 -24.79
C ASP A 64 8.25 -4.36 -25.14
N ALA A 65 8.27 -3.76 -26.34
CA ALA A 65 7.21 -2.84 -26.72
C ALA A 65 5.82 -3.51 -26.86
N ALA A 66 5.77 -4.81 -27.17
CA ALA A 66 4.52 -5.56 -27.30
C ALA A 66 3.86 -5.85 -25.94
N HIS A 67 4.64 -5.79 -24.85
CA HIS A 67 4.19 -6.03 -23.48
C HIS A 67 4.09 -4.73 -22.67
N VAL A 68 4.00 -3.57 -23.30
CA VAL A 68 3.70 -2.28 -22.68
C VAL A 68 2.28 -1.87 -23.09
N HIS A 69 1.36 -1.96 -22.15
CA HIS A 69 -0.07 -1.68 -22.36
C HIS A 69 -0.46 -0.36 -21.70
N THR A 70 -1.37 0.39 -22.32
CA THR A 70 -2.05 1.53 -21.70
C THR A 70 -3.53 1.20 -21.64
N VAL A 71 -4.12 1.29 -20.44
CA VAL A 71 -5.49 0.87 -20.16
C VAL A 71 -6.30 2.01 -19.56
N THR A 72 -7.61 2.04 -19.87
CA THR A 72 -8.55 3.07 -19.43
C THR A 72 -9.85 2.49 -18.90
N ASP A 73 -10.00 1.16 -18.91
CA ASP A 73 -11.16 0.44 -18.42
C ASP A 73 -10.78 -0.91 -17.82
N TRP A 74 -11.72 -1.49 -17.06
CA TRP A 74 -11.49 -2.71 -16.30
C TRP A 74 -11.25 -3.96 -17.15
N ALA A 75 -11.99 -4.08 -18.26
CA ALA A 75 -11.81 -5.22 -19.17
C ALA A 75 -10.43 -5.18 -19.85
N GLY A 76 -10.02 -4.00 -20.31
CA GLY A 76 -8.69 -3.75 -20.86
C GLY A 76 -7.57 -4.03 -19.86
N PHE A 77 -7.77 -3.65 -18.59
CA PHE A 77 -6.81 -3.94 -17.52
C PHE A 77 -6.66 -5.47 -17.30
N LYS A 78 -7.77 -6.20 -17.14
CA LYS A 78 -7.71 -7.67 -17.01
C LYS A 78 -7.11 -8.35 -18.24
N ALA A 79 -7.41 -7.87 -19.43
CA ALA A 79 -6.80 -8.39 -20.66
C ALA A 79 -5.29 -8.13 -20.71
N ALA A 80 -4.82 -6.95 -20.31
CA ALA A 80 -3.39 -6.62 -20.23
C ALA A 80 -2.65 -7.48 -19.20
N LEU A 81 -3.25 -7.78 -18.04
CA LEU A 81 -2.68 -8.71 -17.06
C LEU A 81 -2.51 -10.12 -17.64
N ALA A 82 -3.48 -10.62 -18.41
CA ALA A 82 -3.45 -11.94 -19.03
C ALA A 82 -2.47 -12.02 -20.22
N ALA A 83 -2.16 -10.92 -20.88
CA ALA A 83 -1.33 -10.88 -22.07
C ALA A 83 0.12 -11.35 -21.78
N GLY A 84 0.67 -12.23 -22.63
CA GLY A 84 2.06 -12.71 -22.56
C GLY A 84 2.39 -13.60 -21.34
N GLY A 85 1.42 -14.08 -20.58
CA GLY A 85 1.64 -14.97 -19.42
C GLY A 85 2.57 -14.32 -18.38
N SER A 86 3.69 -14.97 -18.04
CA SER A 86 4.69 -14.50 -17.08
C SER A 86 5.82 -13.64 -17.72
N ALA A 87 5.73 -13.31 -19.00
CA ALA A 87 6.68 -12.38 -19.65
C ALA A 87 6.65 -11.02 -18.94
N PRO A 88 7.81 -10.33 -18.81
CA PRO A 88 7.85 -9.00 -18.24
C PRO A 88 6.87 -8.06 -18.93
N LYS A 89 6.03 -7.35 -18.16
CA LYS A 89 5.04 -6.44 -18.71
C LYS A 89 4.89 -5.16 -17.89
N ILE A 90 4.54 -4.09 -18.58
CA ILE A 90 4.20 -2.79 -17.97
C ILE A 90 2.76 -2.46 -18.34
N ILE A 91 1.94 -2.19 -17.33
CA ILE A 91 0.56 -1.76 -17.49
C ILE A 91 0.46 -0.32 -17.00
N LYS A 92 0.23 0.60 -17.93
CA LYS A 92 0.06 2.03 -17.68
C LYS A 92 -1.43 2.34 -17.54
N VAL A 93 -1.86 2.69 -16.35
CA VAL A 93 -3.25 3.05 -16.04
C VAL A 93 -3.45 4.54 -16.29
N LYS A 94 -4.46 4.91 -17.05
CA LYS A 94 -4.80 6.30 -17.35
C LYS A 94 -6.23 6.61 -16.91
N GLY A 95 -6.36 7.61 -16.04
CA GLY A 95 -7.63 7.96 -15.41
C GLY A 95 -8.07 6.92 -14.37
N THR A 96 -9.24 7.10 -13.78
CA THR A 96 -9.81 6.18 -12.80
C THR A 96 -10.60 5.09 -13.49
N ILE A 97 -10.30 3.83 -13.18
CA ILE A 97 -10.96 2.64 -13.72
C ILE A 97 -11.89 2.08 -12.64
N ASP A 98 -13.18 1.99 -12.93
CA ASP A 98 -14.20 1.42 -12.04
C ASP A 98 -14.40 -0.06 -12.36
N ALA A 99 -14.21 -0.93 -11.35
CA ALA A 99 -14.39 -2.38 -11.48
C ALA A 99 -15.85 -2.82 -11.35
N VAL A 100 -16.72 -1.97 -10.79
CA VAL A 100 -18.15 -2.24 -10.55
C VAL A 100 -19.01 -1.08 -11.05
N SER A 101 -18.78 -0.65 -12.30
CA SER A 101 -19.46 0.52 -12.90
C SER A 101 -20.97 0.41 -12.95
N GLU A 102 -21.54 -0.81 -12.92
CA GLU A 102 -22.99 -1.05 -12.94
C GLU A 102 -23.61 -1.16 -11.53
N GLY A 103 -22.79 -1.02 -10.49
CA GLY A 103 -23.22 -1.07 -9.09
C GLY A 103 -23.52 -2.48 -8.56
N CYS A 104 -23.78 -2.57 -7.25
CA CYS A 104 -23.99 -3.83 -6.52
C CYS A 104 -25.19 -4.65 -7.02
N ASP A 105 -26.26 -3.99 -7.45
CA ASP A 105 -27.46 -4.69 -7.92
C ASP A 105 -27.18 -5.59 -9.13
N SER A 106 -26.20 -5.23 -9.96
CA SER A 106 -25.80 -6.02 -11.13
C SER A 106 -25.11 -7.34 -10.76
N LEU A 107 -24.64 -7.47 -9.52
CA LEU A 107 -23.91 -8.61 -8.99
C LEU A 107 -24.80 -9.55 -8.16
N ALA A 108 -26.04 -9.16 -7.88
CA ALA A 108 -26.96 -9.97 -7.09
C ALA A 108 -27.39 -11.24 -7.85
N ALA A 109 -27.31 -12.39 -7.18
CA ALA A 109 -27.85 -13.62 -7.73
C ALA A 109 -29.37 -13.53 -7.89
N PRO A 110 -29.95 -14.18 -8.92
CA PRO A 110 -31.40 -14.17 -9.10
C PRO A 110 -32.14 -14.65 -7.86
N GLY A 111 -33.02 -13.81 -7.32
CA GLY A 111 -33.81 -14.12 -6.11
C GLY A 111 -33.14 -13.73 -4.79
N TYR A 112 -31.93 -13.16 -4.80
CA TYR A 112 -31.35 -12.58 -3.60
C TYR A 112 -32.17 -11.38 -3.12
N ASP A 113 -32.55 -11.39 -1.86
CA ASP A 113 -33.33 -10.35 -1.19
C ASP A 113 -32.72 -10.10 0.19
N PHE A 114 -32.19 -8.87 0.39
CA PHE A 114 -31.53 -8.50 1.63
C PHE A 114 -32.50 -8.40 2.82
N ASP A 115 -33.74 -7.95 2.58
CA ASP A 115 -34.74 -7.88 3.65
C ASP A 115 -35.13 -9.28 4.12
N ALA A 116 -35.26 -10.25 3.20
CA ALA A 116 -35.47 -11.65 3.53
C ALA A 116 -34.27 -12.27 4.29
N TYR A 117 -33.04 -11.87 3.93
CA TYR A 117 -31.82 -12.23 4.65
C TYR A 117 -31.86 -11.72 6.11
N LEU A 118 -32.13 -10.44 6.29
CA LEU A 118 -32.21 -9.82 7.63
C LEU A 118 -33.32 -10.45 8.46
N ALA A 119 -34.50 -10.72 7.87
CA ALA A 119 -35.62 -11.32 8.60
C ALA A 119 -35.30 -12.74 9.10
N LYS A 120 -34.57 -13.54 8.29
CA LYS A 120 -34.26 -14.94 8.63
C LYS A 120 -33.13 -15.05 9.65
N TYR A 121 -32.08 -14.25 9.51
CA TYR A 121 -30.85 -14.40 10.29
C TYR A 121 -30.65 -13.37 11.39
N SER A 122 -31.72 -12.67 11.78
CA SER A 122 -31.66 -11.80 12.96
C SER A 122 -31.32 -12.61 14.22
N PRO A 123 -30.62 -12.02 15.20
CA PRO A 123 -30.35 -12.68 16.49
C PRO A 123 -31.60 -13.23 17.18
N GLU A 124 -32.77 -12.60 16.99
CA GLU A 124 -34.04 -13.05 17.56
C GLU A 124 -34.61 -14.27 16.84
N ALA A 125 -34.41 -14.37 15.52
CA ALA A 125 -34.96 -15.45 14.70
C ALA A 125 -34.02 -16.66 14.61
N TRP A 126 -32.70 -16.41 14.45
CA TRP A 126 -31.70 -17.45 14.24
C TRP A 126 -30.94 -17.84 15.51
N GLY A 127 -30.65 -16.87 16.39
CA GLY A 127 -29.75 -17.01 17.50
C GLY A 127 -28.31 -16.62 17.16
N LEU A 128 -27.40 -16.83 18.13
CA LEU A 128 -25.97 -16.49 18.04
C LEU A 128 -25.04 -17.72 18.17
N ASP A 129 -25.61 -18.94 18.20
CA ASP A 129 -24.86 -20.16 18.50
C ASP A 129 -24.46 -20.97 17.24
N THR A 130 -25.03 -20.64 16.09
CA THR A 130 -24.88 -21.43 14.88
C THR A 130 -24.49 -20.53 13.71
N ASP A 131 -23.34 -20.80 13.08
CA ASP A 131 -22.93 -20.11 11.87
C ASP A 131 -23.85 -20.44 10.68
N LEU A 132 -23.70 -19.71 9.57
CA LEU A 132 -24.55 -19.86 8.39
C LEU A 132 -23.94 -20.77 7.31
N SER A 133 -22.81 -21.42 7.58
CA SER A 133 -22.05 -22.17 6.58
C SER A 133 -22.82 -23.40 6.04
N ALA A 134 -23.70 -23.96 6.85
CA ALA A 134 -24.50 -25.14 6.48
C ALA A 134 -25.84 -24.81 5.79
N GLU A 135 -26.15 -23.53 5.61
CA GLU A 135 -27.40 -23.12 4.94
C GLU A 135 -27.43 -23.55 3.47
N PRO A 136 -28.60 -24.06 2.97
CA PRO A 136 -28.74 -24.52 1.60
C PRO A 136 -28.49 -23.40 0.55
N ASP A 137 -28.17 -23.80 -0.69
CA ASP A 137 -27.88 -22.85 -1.77
C ASP A 137 -29.09 -22.01 -2.20
N ASP A 138 -30.32 -22.49 -1.97
CA ASP A 138 -31.57 -21.77 -2.24
C ASP A 138 -32.07 -20.92 -1.06
N SER A 139 -31.33 -20.93 0.06
CA SER A 139 -31.63 -20.07 1.20
C SER A 139 -31.13 -18.62 0.96
N PRO A 140 -31.61 -17.63 1.74
CA PRO A 140 -31.07 -16.26 1.64
C PRO A 140 -29.53 -16.20 1.80
N GLU A 141 -28.93 -17.02 2.67
CA GLU A 141 -27.46 -17.11 2.78
C GLU A 141 -26.83 -17.79 1.55
N GLY A 142 -27.45 -18.83 0.99
CA GLY A 142 -26.99 -19.44 -0.24
C GLY A 142 -26.99 -18.47 -1.42
N LEU A 143 -28.04 -17.66 -1.54
CA LEU A 143 -28.15 -16.60 -2.55
C LEU A 143 -27.16 -15.44 -2.30
N ARG A 144 -26.89 -15.10 -1.01
CA ARG A 144 -25.82 -14.15 -0.66
C ARG A 144 -24.46 -14.68 -1.11
N ARG A 145 -24.11 -15.93 -0.79
CA ARG A 145 -22.86 -16.57 -1.25
C ARG A 145 -22.74 -16.57 -2.79
N ALA A 146 -23.82 -16.85 -3.50
CA ALA A 146 -23.82 -16.83 -4.96
C ALA A 146 -23.58 -15.40 -5.50
N SER A 147 -24.15 -14.37 -4.85
CA SER A 147 -23.93 -12.96 -5.18
C SER A 147 -22.48 -12.54 -4.90
N ALA A 148 -21.95 -12.88 -3.74
CA ALA A 148 -20.55 -12.65 -3.39
C ALA A 148 -19.58 -13.32 -4.39
N ALA A 149 -19.89 -14.54 -4.85
CA ALA A 149 -19.08 -15.22 -5.87
C ALA A 149 -19.10 -14.50 -7.24
N GLN A 150 -20.20 -13.84 -7.61
CA GLN A 150 -20.25 -13.00 -8.81
C GLN A 150 -19.40 -11.73 -8.61
N GLN A 151 -19.49 -11.10 -7.45
CA GLN A 151 -18.64 -9.97 -7.11
C GLN A 151 -17.16 -10.35 -7.16
N ASP A 152 -16.76 -11.46 -6.54
CA ASP A 152 -15.40 -11.99 -6.54
C ASP A 152 -14.79 -12.08 -7.95
N GLN A 153 -15.50 -12.69 -8.88
CA GLN A 153 -15.09 -12.82 -10.28
C GLN A 153 -14.98 -11.46 -11.00
N THR A 154 -15.82 -10.52 -10.61
CA THR A 154 -15.88 -9.20 -11.23
C THR A 154 -14.71 -8.32 -10.79
N ILE A 155 -14.49 -8.18 -9.48
CA ILE A 155 -13.56 -7.18 -8.92
C ILE A 155 -12.12 -7.67 -8.79
N LYS A 156 -11.89 -8.98 -8.70
CA LYS A 156 -10.53 -9.53 -8.51
C LYS A 156 -9.72 -9.51 -9.80
N ALA A 157 -8.49 -9.01 -9.69
CA ALA A 157 -7.51 -8.98 -10.75
C ALA A 157 -6.23 -9.70 -10.32
N ASN A 158 -5.96 -10.88 -10.91
CA ASN A 158 -4.76 -11.66 -10.63
C ASN A 158 -3.54 -11.03 -11.34
N VAL A 159 -2.59 -10.54 -10.56
CA VAL A 159 -1.36 -9.92 -11.06
C VAL A 159 -0.30 -10.98 -11.33
N PRO A 160 0.19 -11.14 -12.56
CA PRO A 160 1.24 -12.13 -12.85
C PRO A 160 2.63 -11.65 -12.41
N ALA A 161 3.58 -12.59 -12.37
CA ALA A 161 4.99 -12.28 -12.11
C ALA A 161 5.57 -11.28 -13.13
N ASN A 162 6.67 -10.61 -12.75
CA ASN A 162 7.41 -9.69 -13.61
C ASN A 162 6.56 -8.54 -14.15
N THR A 163 5.66 -8.01 -13.34
CA THR A 163 4.69 -6.99 -13.75
C THR A 163 4.94 -5.66 -13.04
N THR A 164 4.94 -4.56 -13.80
CA THR A 164 4.80 -3.20 -13.27
C THR A 164 3.43 -2.65 -13.63
N ILE A 165 2.65 -2.24 -12.63
CA ILE A 165 1.40 -1.49 -12.79
C ILE A 165 1.68 -0.07 -12.32
N ILE A 166 1.50 0.93 -13.19
CA ILE A 166 1.82 2.32 -12.88
C ILE A 166 0.75 3.29 -13.39
N GLY A 167 0.38 4.24 -12.55
CA GLY A 167 -0.50 5.33 -12.91
C GLY A 167 0.17 6.39 -13.79
N ILE A 168 -0.51 6.85 -14.82
CA ILE A 168 -0.09 7.98 -15.66
C ILE A 168 -0.90 9.21 -15.28
N GLY A 169 -0.21 10.24 -14.83
CA GLY A 169 -0.86 11.47 -14.36
C GLY A 169 -1.23 11.40 -12.88
N ARG A 170 -2.15 12.28 -12.46
CA ARG A 170 -2.51 12.46 -11.05
C ARG A 170 -3.84 11.81 -10.67
N ASP A 171 -4.60 11.41 -11.65
CA ASP A 171 -5.97 10.87 -11.55
C ASP A 171 -6.05 9.38 -11.87
N ALA A 172 -4.89 8.74 -12.06
CA ALA A 172 -4.83 7.32 -12.35
C ALA A 172 -5.14 6.49 -11.10
N GLY A 173 -6.03 5.52 -11.24
CA GLY A 173 -6.40 4.68 -10.11
C GLY A 173 -7.48 3.66 -10.43
N PHE A 174 -7.93 3.00 -9.39
CA PHE A 174 -9.00 2.01 -9.42
C PHE A 174 -10.06 2.35 -8.38
N LYS A 175 -11.31 2.07 -8.71
CA LYS A 175 -12.41 2.08 -7.79
C LYS A 175 -13.03 0.69 -7.71
N GLY A 176 -13.19 0.17 -6.49
CA GLY A 176 -13.83 -1.11 -6.24
C GLY A 176 -13.07 -2.34 -6.74
N ALA A 177 -11.77 -2.20 -7.05
CA ALA A 177 -10.94 -3.31 -7.52
C ALA A 177 -10.16 -3.96 -6.38
N SER A 178 -9.97 -5.29 -6.44
CA SER A 178 -9.13 -6.06 -5.53
C SER A 178 -7.95 -6.67 -6.29
N LEU A 179 -6.72 -6.17 -6.03
CA LEU A 179 -5.51 -6.69 -6.65
C LEU A 179 -5.01 -7.94 -5.94
N GLN A 180 -4.91 -9.04 -6.67
CA GLN A 180 -4.49 -10.35 -6.18
C GLN A 180 -3.06 -10.68 -6.62
N ILE A 181 -2.07 -10.42 -5.77
CA ILE A 181 -0.66 -10.77 -6.00
C ILE A 181 -0.42 -12.13 -5.30
N LYS A 182 -0.76 -13.23 -5.98
CA LYS A 182 -0.83 -14.57 -5.38
C LYS A 182 0.14 -15.56 -6.01
N GLY A 183 1.09 -16.08 -5.22
CA GLY A 183 2.03 -17.13 -5.65
C GLY A 183 2.97 -16.71 -6.77
N VAL A 184 3.31 -15.42 -6.86
CA VAL A 184 4.13 -14.83 -7.91
C VAL A 184 5.34 -14.10 -7.34
N ASP A 185 6.28 -13.77 -8.21
CA ASP A 185 7.50 -13.04 -7.86
C ASP A 185 7.66 -11.80 -8.73
N ASN A 186 8.28 -10.74 -8.16
CA ASN A 186 8.75 -9.59 -8.90
C ASN A 186 7.61 -8.70 -9.45
N VAL A 187 6.87 -8.03 -8.56
CA VAL A 187 5.76 -7.14 -8.89
C VAL A 187 6.00 -5.72 -8.35
N ILE A 188 5.72 -4.72 -9.17
CA ILE A 188 5.74 -3.29 -8.80
C ILE A 188 4.36 -2.68 -9.04
N VAL A 189 3.83 -1.96 -8.04
CA VAL A 189 2.57 -1.21 -8.13
C VAL A 189 2.84 0.23 -7.67
N ARG A 190 2.67 1.20 -8.56
CA ARG A 190 3.10 2.58 -8.27
C ARG A 190 2.13 3.65 -8.77
N ASN A 191 2.09 4.77 -8.04
CA ASN A 191 1.44 6.02 -8.47
C ASN A 191 -0.05 5.87 -8.81
N LEU A 192 -0.78 5.09 -8.02
CA LEU A 192 -2.19 4.77 -8.22
C LEU A 192 -3.01 5.13 -6.99
N THR A 193 -4.18 5.69 -7.21
CA THR A 193 -5.20 5.79 -6.16
C THR A 193 -6.11 4.57 -6.20
N PHE A 194 -6.31 3.94 -5.06
CA PHE A 194 -7.25 2.84 -4.86
C PHE A 194 -8.37 3.30 -3.95
N GLU A 195 -9.58 3.37 -4.47
CA GLU A 195 -10.81 3.40 -3.67
C GLU A 195 -11.18 1.95 -3.38
N SER A 196 -11.18 1.58 -2.10
CA SER A 196 -11.36 0.20 -1.63
C SER A 196 -12.62 -0.46 -2.17
N PRO A 197 -12.61 -1.79 -2.42
CA PRO A 197 -13.83 -2.48 -2.80
C PRO A 197 -14.88 -2.35 -1.71
N VAL A 198 -16.08 -1.99 -2.10
CA VAL A 198 -17.27 -2.11 -1.25
C VAL A 198 -17.77 -3.54 -1.39
N ASP A 199 -17.78 -4.31 -0.29
CA ASP A 199 -18.47 -5.59 -0.29
C ASP A 199 -19.98 -5.34 -0.42
N CYS A 200 -20.56 -5.79 -1.51
CA CYS A 200 -21.97 -5.64 -1.77
C CYS A 200 -22.83 -6.62 -0.95
N PHE A 201 -22.22 -7.68 -0.47
CA PHE A 201 -22.90 -8.80 0.17
C PHE A 201 -22.15 -9.29 1.41
N PRO A 202 -21.84 -8.43 2.41
CA PRO A 202 -21.18 -8.83 3.63
C PRO A 202 -21.86 -10.00 4.30
N GLN A 203 -21.09 -10.89 4.90
CA GLN A 203 -21.60 -12.02 5.63
C GLN A 203 -21.94 -11.62 7.06
N TRP A 204 -23.13 -11.99 7.51
CA TRP A 204 -23.42 -12.02 8.93
C TRP A 204 -22.83 -13.31 9.52
N ASP A 205 -21.97 -13.17 10.51
CA ASP A 205 -21.48 -14.30 11.34
C ASP A 205 -22.07 -14.18 12.75
N PRO A 206 -23.12 -14.97 13.06
CA PRO A 206 -23.71 -14.98 14.39
C PRO A 206 -22.75 -15.40 15.50
N THR A 207 -21.70 -16.15 15.16
CA THR A 207 -20.76 -16.73 16.13
C THR A 207 -19.51 -15.89 16.35
N ASP A 208 -19.34 -14.76 15.64
CA ASP A 208 -18.21 -13.85 15.81
C ASP A 208 -18.41 -12.95 17.01
N GLY A 209 -17.73 -13.30 18.10
CA GLY A 209 -17.85 -12.61 19.40
C GLY A 209 -19.19 -12.86 20.11
N ASP A 210 -19.50 -12.01 21.08
CA ASP A 210 -20.68 -12.19 21.94
C ASP A 210 -22.02 -11.75 21.30
N LYS A 211 -21.96 -11.05 20.16
CA LYS A 211 -23.13 -10.42 19.52
C LYS A 211 -23.29 -10.75 18.04
N GLY A 212 -22.39 -11.56 17.51
CA GLY A 212 -22.22 -11.69 16.07
C GLY A 212 -21.54 -10.48 15.44
N ASN A 213 -21.18 -10.57 14.16
CA ASN A 213 -20.57 -9.47 13.43
C ASN A 213 -20.83 -9.57 11.92
N TRP A 214 -20.71 -8.44 11.22
CA TRP A 214 -20.69 -8.41 9.76
C TRP A 214 -19.24 -8.46 9.27
N ASN A 215 -18.98 -9.28 8.26
CA ASN A 215 -17.65 -9.48 7.71
C ASN A 215 -17.64 -9.20 6.22
N SER A 216 -16.73 -8.31 5.79
CA SER A 216 -16.38 -8.11 4.39
C SER A 216 -15.26 -9.08 3.98
N GLU A 217 -15.20 -9.45 2.68
CA GLU A 217 -14.25 -10.45 2.16
C GLU A 217 -13.15 -9.84 1.28
N TYR A 218 -13.16 -8.54 0.98
CA TYR A 218 -12.36 -7.98 -0.10
C TYR A 218 -11.33 -6.97 0.36
N ASP A 219 -10.05 -7.39 0.40
CA ASP A 219 -8.92 -6.48 0.49
C ASP A 219 -8.76 -5.67 -0.80
N THR A 220 -8.30 -4.43 -0.68
CA THR A 220 -7.91 -3.61 -1.83
C THR A 220 -6.72 -4.20 -2.57
N ALA A 221 -5.73 -4.70 -1.84
CA ALA A 221 -4.60 -5.45 -2.37
C ALA A 221 -4.18 -6.56 -1.41
N VAL A 222 -3.93 -7.76 -1.93
CA VAL A 222 -3.38 -8.86 -1.13
C VAL A 222 -2.09 -9.40 -1.75
N VAL A 223 -1.06 -9.52 -0.92
CA VAL A 223 0.19 -10.21 -1.24
C VAL A 223 0.16 -11.57 -0.55
N TYR A 224 -0.15 -12.61 -1.29
CA TYR A 224 -0.39 -13.95 -0.77
C TYR A 224 0.67 -14.91 -1.30
N GLY A 225 1.55 -15.43 -0.46
CA GLY A 225 2.59 -16.40 -0.84
C GLY A 225 3.55 -15.92 -1.94
N SER A 226 3.63 -14.64 -2.17
CA SER A 226 4.42 -13.98 -3.22
C SER A 226 5.69 -13.35 -2.66
N SER A 227 6.66 -13.04 -3.51
CA SER A 227 7.87 -12.37 -3.07
C SER A 227 8.32 -11.25 -4.01
N HIS A 228 9.23 -10.39 -3.53
CA HIS A 228 9.74 -9.22 -4.26
C HIS A 228 8.60 -8.36 -4.80
N VAL A 229 7.82 -7.78 -3.87
CA VAL A 229 6.71 -6.88 -4.17
C VAL A 229 7.03 -5.49 -3.66
N TRP A 230 6.96 -4.50 -4.55
CA TRP A 230 7.16 -3.10 -4.22
C TRP A 230 5.90 -2.29 -4.53
N LEU A 231 5.28 -1.75 -3.46
CA LEU A 231 4.14 -0.83 -3.55
C LEU A 231 4.65 0.58 -3.20
N ASP A 232 4.55 1.53 -4.13
CA ASP A 232 5.23 2.81 -3.99
C ASP A 232 4.40 3.99 -4.50
N HIS A 233 4.31 5.07 -3.73
CA HIS A 233 3.54 6.26 -4.08
C HIS A 233 2.09 5.96 -4.47
N ASN A 234 1.43 5.01 -3.81
CA ASN A 234 0.00 4.79 -3.98
C ASN A 234 -0.80 5.50 -2.88
N THR A 235 -2.08 5.71 -3.13
CA THR A 235 -3.04 6.15 -2.13
C THR A 235 -4.12 5.09 -2.01
N PHE A 236 -4.38 4.59 -0.80
CA PHE A 236 -5.44 3.66 -0.45
C PHE A 236 -6.45 4.40 0.43
N THR A 237 -7.75 4.23 0.16
CA THR A 237 -8.81 4.95 0.86
C THR A 237 -10.17 4.29 0.63
N ASP A 238 -11.10 4.41 1.57
CA ASP A 238 -12.50 4.02 1.37
C ASP A 238 -13.26 5.01 0.46
N GLY A 239 -12.65 6.15 0.19
CA GLY A 239 -13.16 7.13 -0.77
C GLY A 239 -14.57 7.64 -0.42
N SER A 240 -15.52 7.33 -1.29
CA SER A 240 -16.91 7.80 -1.14
C SER A 240 -17.77 6.97 -0.19
N HIS A 241 -17.26 5.84 0.33
CA HIS A 241 -18.00 4.89 1.16
C HIS A 241 -17.26 4.54 2.47
N PRO A 242 -16.93 5.53 3.33
CA PRO A 242 -16.20 5.23 4.55
C PRO A 242 -17.05 4.36 5.50
N ASP A 243 -16.42 3.44 6.21
CA ASP A 243 -17.09 2.59 7.21
C ASP A 243 -17.88 3.38 8.24
N SER A 244 -17.42 4.59 8.61
CA SER A 244 -18.13 5.48 9.54
C SER A 244 -19.51 5.94 9.04
N ALA A 245 -19.79 5.83 7.74
CA ALA A 245 -21.08 6.15 7.14
C ALA A 245 -21.95 4.90 6.88
N ALA A 246 -21.43 3.70 7.16
CA ALA A 246 -22.17 2.45 6.94
C ALA A 246 -23.38 2.32 7.90
N PRO A 247 -24.47 1.70 7.44
CA PRO A 247 -25.63 1.45 8.30
C PRO A 247 -25.33 0.41 9.38
N THR A 248 -26.22 0.31 10.36
CA THR A 248 -26.15 -0.69 11.42
C THR A 248 -27.31 -1.67 11.27
N TYR A 249 -27.00 -2.97 11.22
CA TYR A 249 -28.00 -4.05 11.31
C TYR A 249 -27.64 -4.99 12.46
N PHE A 250 -28.65 -5.49 13.17
CA PHE A 250 -28.50 -6.36 14.35
C PHE A 250 -27.65 -5.72 15.48
N GLY A 251 -27.60 -4.39 15.51
CA GLY A 251 -26.79 -3.64 16.47
C GLY A 251 -25.30 -3.58 16.17
N MET A 252 -24.87 -4.11 15.02
CA MET A 252 -23.48 -4.11 14.54
C MET A 252 -23.35 -3.30 13.25
N LEU A 253 -22.20 -2.66 13.08
CA LEU A 253 -21.87 -1.93 11.86
C LEU A 253 -21.90 -2.90 10.67
N TYR A 254 -22.61 -2.54 9.60
CA TYR A 254 -22.63 -3.28 8.35
C TYR A 254 -21.32 -3.00 7.59
N GLN A 255 -20.25 -3.64 8.04
CA GLN A 255 -18.91 -3.40 7.55
C GLN A 255 -18.77 -3.91 6.12
N GLN A 256 -18.39 -3.01 5.20
CA GLN A 256 -18.30 -3.29 3.77
C GLN A 256 -16.87 -3.25 3.24
N HIS A 257 -15.88 -3.03 4.10
CA HIS A 257 -14.47 -3.07 3.73
C HIS A 257 -13.72 -4.10 4.58
N ASP A 258 -12.74 -4.80 3.99
CA ASP A 258 -11.74 -5.59 4.73
C ASP A 258 -10.40 -4.84 4.73
N GLY A 259 -9.26 -5.42 4.39
CA GLY A 259 -7.98 -4.74 4.46
C GLY A 259 -7.68 -3.81 3.27
N GLU A 260 -6.89 -2.76 3.48
CA GLU A 260 -6.28 -2.01 2.37
C GLU A 260 -5.10 -2.78 1.76
N LEU A 261 -4.29 -3.43 2.61
CA LEU A 261 -3.13 -4.21 2.15
C LEU A 261 -2.85 -5.39 3.09
N ASP A 262 -3.18 -6.60 2.67
CA ASP A 262 -2.85 -7.79 3.42
C ASP A 262 -1.61 -8.51 2.87
N ILE A 263 -0.71 -8.93 3.77
CA ILE A 263 0.54 -9.63 3.44
C ILE A 263 0.59 -10.94 4.21
N VAL A 264 0.25 -12.03 3.54
CA VAL A 264 -0.15 -13.27 4.23
C VAL A 264 0.37 -14.55 3.54
N ARG A 265 0.20 -15.67 4.23
CA ARG A 265 0.45 -17.03 3.69
C ARG A 265 1.85 -17.23 3.12
N GLY A 266 2.86 -16.80 3.86
CA GLY A 266 4.25 -16.97 3.47
C GLY A 266 4.74 -15.97 2.41
N ALA A 267 4.01 -14.87 2.19
CA ALA A 267 4.52 -13.74 1.44
C ALA A 267 5.86 -13.27 2.02
N ASN A 268 6.76 -12.78 1.18
CA ASN A 268 8.11 -12.45 1.62
C ASN A 268 8.72 -11.33 0.79
N HIS A 269 9.70 -10.61 1.36
CA HIS A 269 10.42 -9.54 0.67
C HIS A 269 9.47 -8.49 0.05
N VAL A 270 8.69 -7.84 0.90
CA VAL A 270 7.75 -6.78 0.51
C VAL A 270 8.26 -5.43 1.01
N THR A 271 8.18 -4.40 0.19
CA THR A 271 8.41 -3.01 0.58
C THR A 271 7.21 -2.16 0.18
N ALA A 272 6.63 -1.46 1.15
CA ALA A 272 5.64 -0.42 0.93
C ALA A 272 6.27 0.93 1.30
N SER A 273 6.46 1.81 0.32
CA SER A 273 7.15 3.09 0.49
C SER A 273 6.36 4.25 -0.09
N TRP A 274 6.38 5.38 0.59
CA TRP A 274 5.76 6.62 0.11
C TRP A 274 4.28 6.51 -0.22
N ASN A 275 3.55 5.52 0.33
CA ASN A 275 2.11 5.41 0.16
C ASN A 275 1.35 6.29 1.14
N VAL A 276 0.11 6.57 0.83
CA VAL A 276 -0.90 7.10 1.74
C VAL A 276 -1.92 5.99 2.00
N PHE A 277 -2.18 5.69 3.27
CA PHE A 277 -3.27 4.84 3.75
C PHE A 277 -4.19 5.75 4.56
N THR A 278 -5.46 5.85 4.20
CA THR A 278 -6.32 6.87 4.80
C THR A 278 -7.80 6.49 4.85
N GLU A 279 -8.47 6.93 5.92
CA GLU A 279 -9.93 6.81 6.08
C GLU A 279 -10.42 5.36 6.02
N HIS A 280 -9.79 4.48 6.81
CA HIS A 280 -10.08 3.05 6.81
C HIS A 280 -9.99 2.46 8.22
N ASP A 281 -10.70 1.34 8.45
CA ASP A 281 -10.68 0.65 9.75
C ASP A 281 -9.53 -0.37 9.82
N LYS A 282 -9.61 -1.50 9.12
CA LYS A 282 -8.70 -2.67 9.23
C LYS A 282 -7.52 -2.58 8.26
N THR A 283 -6.62 -1.63 8.41
CA THR A 283 -5.71 -1.17 7.35
C THR A 283 -4.77 -2.24 6.77
N ILE A 284 -3.91 -2.85 7.60
CA ILE A 284 -2.85 -3.77 7.14
C ILE A 284 -2.72 -4.96 8.07
N LEU A 285 -2.90 -6.17 7.54
CA LEU A 285 -2.66 -7.40 8.26
C LEU A 285 -1.42 -8.13 7.72
N ILE A 286 -0.49 -8.46 8.60
CA ILE A 286 0.67 -9.31 8.28
C ILE A 286 0.53 -10.62 9.04
N GLY A 287 0.30 -11.73 8.29
CA GLY A 287 -0.03 -13.03 8.86
C GLY A 287 -1.48 -13.12 9.33
N ASN A 288 -2.28 -13.95 8.67
CA ASN A 288 -3.75 -13.94 8.79
C ASN A 288 -4.32 -14.87 9.86
N SER A 289 -3.52 -15.67 10.56
CA SER A 289 -4.03 -16.62 11.56
C SER A 289 -2.98 -16.98 12.60
N ASP A 290 -3.43 -17.23 13.83
CA ASP A 290 -2.60 -17.77 14.92
C ASP A 290 -2.48 -19.29 14.89
N SER A 291 -3.16 -19.99 13.96
CA SER A 291 -3.14 -21.45 13.86
C SER A 291 -1.77 -22.00 13.46
N GLU A 292 -1.36 -23.12 14.04
CA GLU A 292 -0.06 -23.74 13.75
C GLU A 292 0.07 -24.18 12.28
N SER A 293 -1.03 -24.59 11.64
CA SER A 293 -1.04 -24.94 10.21
C SER A 293 -0.69 -23.74 9.32
N THR A 294 -1.15 -22.55 9.66
CA THR A 294 -0.79 -21.30 8.95
C THR A 294 0.62 -20.86 9.34
N ALA A 295 0.95 -20.88 10.64
CA ALA A 295 2.25 -20.51 11.18
C ALA A 295 3.42 -21.25 10.52
N ALA A 296 3.23 -22.52 10.18
CA ALA A 296 4.25 -23.32 9.50
C ALA A 296 4.68 -22.73 8.15
N GLY A 297 3.77 -22.07 7.42
CA GLY A 297 4.07 -21.38 6.17
C GLY A 297 4.63 -19.97 6.34
N ASP A 298 4.32 -19.32 7.47
CA ASP A 298 4.65 -17.91 7.73
C ASP A 298 5.99 -17.73 8.47
N ARG A 299 6.36 -18.65 9.37
CA ARG A 299 7.62 -18.56 10.13
C ARG A 299 8.84 -18.46 9.20
N GLY A 300 9.71 -17.48 9.47
CA GLY A 300 10.90 -17.18 8.67
C GLY A 300 10.63 -16.44 7.36
N LYS A 301 9.36 -16.15 7.08
CA LYS A 301 8.89 -15.32 5.98
C LYS A 301 8.24 -14.04 6.50
N LEU A 302 7.32 -13.45 5.73
CA LEU A 302 6.66 -12.20 6.08
C LEU A 302 7.66 -11.09 6.42
N LYS A 303 8.72 -10.97 5.59
CA LYS A 303 9.73 -9.93 5.71
C LYS A 303 9.24 -8.70 4.97
N VAL A 304 8.88 -7.66 5.72
CA VAL A 304 8.19 -6.48 5.19
C VAL A 304 8.85 -5.20 5.68
N THR A 305 8.96 -4.22 4.80
CA THR A 305 9.39 -2.87 5.15
C THR A 305 8.29 -1.86 4.82
N PHE A 306 8.01 -0.98 5.78
CA PHE A 306 7.20 0.23 5.60
C PHE A 306 8.05 1.44 5.87
N HIS A 307 8.23 2.32 4.88
CA HIS A 307 8.95 3.58 5.10
C HIS A 307 8.37 4.75 4.33
N HIS A 308 8.44 5.92 4.94
CA HIS A 308 7.96 7.18 4.36
C HIS A 308 6.49 7.15 3.96
N ASN A 309 5.67 6.27 4.56
CA ASN A 309 4.23 6.25 4.33
C ASN A 309 3.52 7.25 5.25
N LEU A 310 2.42 7.80 4.76
CA LEU A 310 1.44 8.53 5.54
C LEU A 310 0.30 7.58 5.92
N PHE A 311 0.08 7.40 7.22
CA PHE A 311 -1.07 6.69 7.78
C PHE A 311 -1.97 7.74 8.43
N SER A 312 -3.14 8.01 7.84
CA SER A 312 -3.99 9.13 8.23
C SER A 312 -5.43 8.70 8.44
N ASN A 313 -6.04 9.11 9.54
CA ASN A 313 -7.46 8.82 9.84
C ASN A 313 -7.80 7.31 9.80
N LEU A 314 -6.90 6.49 10.31
CA LEU A 314 -7.08 5.05 10.42
C LEU A 314 -7.54 4.65 11.81
N VAL A 315 -8.33 3.59 11.91
CA VAL A 315 -8.78 3.07 13.19
C VAL A 315 -7.76 2.09 13.76
N GLU A 316 -7.38 1.05 13.00
CA GLU A 316 -6.45 0.03 13.50
C GLU A 316 -5.55 -0.59 12.42
N ARG A 317 -4.58 -1.40 12.85
CA ARG A 317 -3.72 -2.25 12.02
C ARG A 317 -2.82 -1.48 11.04
N ALA A 318 -1.96 -0.63 11.54
CA ALA A 318 -1.02 0.09 10.68
C ALA A 318 0.49 -0.22 10.99
N PRO A 319 0.94 -1.52 10.94
CA PRO A 319 0.21 -2.77 10.72
C PRO A 319 -0.09 -3.58 11.99
N ARG A 320 -0.97 -4.62 11.90
CA ARG A 320 -1.02 -5.74 12.85
C ARG A 320 -0.15 -6.89 12.34
N VAL A 321 0.78 -7.38 13.17
CA VAL A 321 1.83 -8.33 12.76
C VAL A 321 1.73 -9.65 13.50
N ARG A 322 1.79 -10.77 12.75
CA ARG A 322 2.05 -12.13 13.23
C ARG A 322 3.25 -12.70 12.48
N PHE A 323 4.17 -13.39 13.16
CA PHE A 323 5.34 -14.11 12.63
C PHE A 323 6.33 -13.28 11.81
N GLY A 324 5.97 -12.09 11.33
CA GLY A 324 6.75 -11.30 10.38
C GLY A 324 7.95 -10.58 10.99
N GLN A 325 9.05 -10.50 10.23
CA GLN A 325 10.14 -9.54 10.44
C GLN A 325 9.78 -8.22 9.75
N VAL A 326 9.17 -7.32 10.51
CA VAL A 326 8.63 -6.07 9.97
C VAL A 326 9.49 -4.89 10.41
N ASP A 327 9.98 -4.13 9.43
CA ASP A 327 10.72 -2.88 9.60
C ASP A 327 9.81 -1.70 9.25
N SER A 328 9.42 -0.90 10.25
CA SER A 328 8.59 0.29 10.08
C SER A 328 9.37 1.53 10.51
N TYR A 329 9.81 2.36 9.57
CA TYR A 329 10.61 3.53 9.87
C TYR A 329 10.26 4.74 9.02
N ASN A 330 10.48 5.93 9.56
CA ASN A 330 10.22 7.21 8.91
C ASN A 330 8.79 7.35 8.35
N ASN A 331 7.80 6.71 8.95
CA ASN A 331 6.40 6.89 8.61
C ASN A 331 5.78 8.02 9.46
N HIS A 332 4.78 8.69 8.91
CA HIS A 332 3.97 9.66 9.62
C HIS A 332 2.56 9.12 9.86
N PHE A 333 2.17 9.04 11.13
CA PHE A 333 0.85 8.60 11.57
C PHE A 333 0.05 9.80 12.06
N VAL A 334 -1.12 10.04 11.48
CA VAL A 334 -2.03 11.15 11.84
C VAL A 334 -3.37 10.56 12.27
N ALA A 335 -3.60 10.50 13.56
CA ALA A 335 -4.81 9.92 14.12
C ALA A 335 -5.98 10.92 14.11
N ASN A 336 -7.21 10.39 14.05
CA ASN A 336 -8.46 11.10 14.29
C ASN A 336 -9.08 10.67 15.64
N GLY A 337 -10.35 11.00 15.89
CA GLY A 337 -11.06 10.66 17.13
C GLY A 337 -11.36 9.17 17.33
N ASP A 338 -11.44 8.40 16.24
CA ASP A 338 -11.81 6.98 16.24
C ASP A 338 -10.61 6.04 16.37
N TYR A 339 -9.42 6.61 16.55
CA TYR A 339 -8.15 5.90 16.60
C TYR A 339 -8.10 4.82 17.69
N GLY A 340 -7.91 3.58 17.26
CA GLY A 340 -7.70 2.42 18.11
C GLY A 340 -6.23 2.20 18.45
N TYR A 341 -5.41 1.83 17.43
CA TYR A 341 -3.96 1.64 17.58
C TYR A 341 -3.26 1.67 16.21
N SER A 342 -1.94 1.91 16.21
CA SER A 342 -1.10 1.76 15.01
C SER A 342 -0.49 0.35 14.94
N PHE A 343 0.36 -0.03 15.87
CA PHE A 343 1.09 -1.28 15.83
C PHE A 343 0.42 -2.36 16.69
N GLY A 344 -0.08 -3.42 16.04
CA GLY A 344 -0.61 -4.61 16.68
C GLY A 344 0.47 -5.70 16.83
N ILE A 345 0.85 -6.03 18.05
CA ILE A 345 1.88 -7.02 18.37
C ILE A 345 1.20 -8.37 18.56
N GLY A 346 1.23 -9.20 17.50
CA GLY A 346 0.64 -10.53 17.45
C GLY A 346 1.62 -11.65 17.76
N LYS A 347 1.17 -12.89 17.51
CA LYS A 347 1.92 -14.11 17.79
C LYS A 347 3.27 -14.13 17.05
N GLU A 348 4.36 -14.32 17.78
CA GLU A 348 5.73 -14.41 17.25
C GLU A 348 6.12 -13.24 16.32
N SER A 349 5.52 -12.06 16.49
CA SER A 349 5.88 -10.88 15.71
C SER A 349 7.30 -10.41 16.04
N GLN A 350 8.05 -9.99 15.01
CA GLN A 350 9.38 -9.42 15.12
C GLN A 350 9.38 -8.00 14.55
N LEU A 351 8.63 -7.09 15.21
CA LEU A 351 8.44 -5.72 14.75
C LEU A 351 9.55 -4.81 15.24
N VAL A 352 10.16 -4.09 14.32
CA VAL A 352 11.04 -2.94 14.58
C VAL A 352 10.33 -1.68 14.09
N ALA A 353 9.98 -0.78 15.01
CA ALA A 353 9.29 0.48 14.76
C ALA A 353 10.17 1.65 15.24
N GLU A 354 10.90 2.26 14.32
CA GLU A 354 11.90 3.28 14.64
C GLU A 354 11.73 4.55 13.81
N HIS A 355 12.10 5.70 14.39
CA HIS A 355 12.08 6.98 13.67
C HIS A 355 10.73 7.37 13.06
N ASN A 356 9.61 6.87 13.60
CA ASN A 356 8.27 7.25 13.16
C ASN A 356 7.77 8.48 13.90
N ALA A 357 6.93 9.26 13.26
CA ALA A 357 6.27 10.41 13.84
C ALA A 357 4.76 10.17 13.98
N PHE A 358 4.21 10.47 15.14
CA PHE A 358 2.79 10.32 15.46
C PHE A 358 2.21 11.69 15.79
N THR A 359 1.14 12.07 15.09
CA THR A 359 0.32 13.24 15.39
C THR A 359 -1.01 12.76 15.94
N LEU A 360 -1.16 12.83 17.27
CA LEU A 360 -2.34 12.36 17.98
C LEU A 360 -3.18 13.57 18.44
N PRO A 361 -4.51 13.54 18.30
CA PRO A 361 -5.38 14.60 18.78
C PRO A 361 -5.39 14.65 20.31
N ALA A 362 -5.83 15.77 20.87
CA ALA A 362 -6.00 15.92 22.31
C ALA A 362 -6.95 14.83 22.84
N GLY A 363 -6.56 14.18 23.93
CA GLY A 363 -7.33 13.11 24.58
C GLY A 363 -6.98 11.69 24.09
N ILE A 364 -6.20 11.54 23.03
CA ILE A 364 -5.66 10.24 22.63
C ILE A 364 -4.26 10.06 23.21
N SER A 365 -4.10 9.04 24.06
CA SER A 365 -2.82 8.74 24.69
C SER A 365 -1.84 8.07 23.70
N ALA A 366 -0.54 8.37 23.84
CA ALA A 366 0.54 7.68 23.17
C ALA A 366 0.61 6.17 23.49
N ALA A 367 0.05 5.73 24.62
CA ALA A 367 -0.07 4.32 24.99
C ALA A 367 -0.86 3.51 23.96
N LYS A 368 -1.83 4.14 23.28
CA LYS A 368 -2.64 3.50 22.23
C LYS A 368 -1.86 3.21 20.91
N VAL A 369 -0.69 3.78 20.72
CA VAL A 369 0.12 3.49 19.52
C VAL A 369 0.44 2.00 19.41
N LEU A 370 0.62 1.33 20.55
CA LEU A 370 0.89 -0.09 20.65
C LEU A 370 -0.36 -0.83 21.17
N LYS A 371 -0.64 -2.01 20.60
CA LYS A 371 -1.67 -2.93 21.08
C LYS A 371 -1.10 -4.34 21.18
N ARG A 372 -1.12 -4.91 22.38
CA ARG A 372 -0.69 -6.30 22.59
C ARG A 372 -1.83 -7.28 22.27
N TRP A 373 -1.65 -8.06 21.23
CA TRP A 373 -2.51 -9.20 20.89
C TRP A 373 -1.91 -10.53 21.37
N ASN A 374 -0.58 -10.57 21.50
CA ASN A 374 0.15 -11.73 22.02
C ASN A 374 1.44 -11.27 22.72
N VAL A 375 2.06 -12.15 23.49
CA VAL A 375 3.32 -11.88 24.17
C VAL A 375 4.46 -12.05 23.16
N SER A 376 4.87 -10.95 22.54
CA SER A 376 6.03 -10.87 21.65
C SER A 376 6.77 -9.57 21.92
N PRO A 377 8.11 -9.58 21.98
CA PRO A 377 8.86 -8.34 22.16
C PRO A 377 8.88 -7.54 20.86
N LEU A 378 9.06 -6.21 20.97
CA LEU A 378 9.27 -5.34 19.82
C LEU A 378 10.41 -4.37 20.09
N THR A 379 11.04 -3.85 19.02
CA THR A 379 11.92 -2.68 19.12
C THR A 379 11.13 -1.44 18.75
N ALA A 380 11.07 -0.44 19.65
CA ALA A 380 10.41 0.84 19.39
C ALA A 380 11.31 1.97 19.88
N ALA A 381 12.12 2.53 18.98
CA ALA A 381 13.12 3.53 19.34
C ALA A 381 13.02 4.79 18.47
N ASP A 382 13.50 5.90 19.00
CA ASP A 382 13.59 7.20 18.30
C ASP A 382 12.26 7.69 17.67
N ASN A 383 11.12 7.25 18.22
CA ASN A 383 9.80 7.69 17.80
C ASN A 383 9.42 9.02 18.44
N TYR A 384 8.61 9.81 17.74
CA TYR A 384 8.13 11.11 18.20
C TYR A 384 6.60 11.12 18.24
N VAL A 385 6.04 11.57 19.35
CA VAL A 385 4.60 11.85 19.48
C VAL A 385 4.40 13.35 19.66
N ASN A 386 3.60 13.96 18.80
CA ASN A 386 3.33 15.40 18.82
C ASN A 386 4.63 16.25 18.88
N GLY A 387 5.62 15.86 18.08
CA GLY A 387 6.91 16.54 17.95
C GLY A 387 7.89 16.30 19.12
N ARG A 388 7.61 15.40 20.06
CA ARG A 388 8.47 15.08 21.20
C ARG A 388 8.98 13.64 21.14
N PRO A 389 10.28 13.39 21.41
CA PRO A 389 10.78 12.04 21.59
C PRO A 389 9.98 11.29 22.64
N THR A 390 9.55 10.08 22.33
CA THR A 390 8.67 9.28 23.19
C THR A 390 9.10 7.83 23.20
N ASP A 391 9.33 7.28 24.40
CA ASP A 391 9.47 5.84 24.60
C ASP A 391 8.08 5.21 24.61
N LEU A 392 7.67 4.66 23.48
CA LEU A 392 6.33 4.10 23.29
C LEU A 392 6.07 2.90 24.21
N ILE A 393 7.09 2.05 24.47
CA ILE A 393 6.97 0.87 25.33
C ILE A 393 6.77 1.32 26.79
N ALA A 394 7.59 2.26 27.25
CA ALA A 394 7.46 2.77 28.61
C ALA A 394 6.11 3.42 28.86
N VAL A 395 5.61 4.25 27.93
CA VAL A 395 4.29 4.89 28.05
C VAL A 395 3.18 3.84 28.02
N HIS A 396 3.24 2.87 27.10
CA HIS A 396 2.26 1.79 27.03
C HIS A 396 2.20 0.99 28.35
N ASN A 397 3.35 0.54 28.83
CA ASN A 397 3.43 -0.28 30.04
C ASN A 397 2.97 0.47 31.31
N ALA A 398 3.18 1.79 31.36
CA ALA A 398 2.74 2.61 32.48
C ALA A 398 1.21 2.80 32.52
N GLU A 399 0.58 2.97 31.34
CA GLU A 399 -0.86 3.24 31.26
C GLU A 399 -1.71 1.97 31.11
N ILE A 400 -1.14 0.89 30.54
CA ILE A 400 -1.82 -0.38 30.26
C ILE A 400 -1.07 -1.56 30.90
N PRO A 401 -0.92 -1.61 32.22
CA PRO A 401 -0.08 -2.60 32.90
C PRO A 401 -0.55 -4.06 32.74
N ALA A 402 -1.79 -4.28 32.32
CA ALA A 402 -2.31 -5.61 32.00
C ALA A 402 -1.79 -6.17 30.65
N GLU A 403 -1.26 -5.29 29.79
CA GLU A 403 -0.80 -5.62 28.45
C GLU A 403 0.69 -5.24 28.25
N THR A 404 1.55 -5.42 29.25
CA THR A 404 2.95 -5.03 29.17
C THR A 404 3.69 -5.67 27.99
N LEU A 405 4.57 -4.90 27.37
CA LEU A 405 5.40 -5.28 26.25
C LEU A 405 6.89 -5.26 26.65
N GLU A 406 7.66 -6.19 26.09
CA GLU A 406 9.12 -6.27 26.27
C GLU A 406 9.84 -5.64 25.09
N SER A 407 11.01 -5.07 25.33
CA SER A 407 11.87 -4.50 24.31
C SER A 407 12.76 -5.56 23.67
N GLY A 408 12.99 -5.43 22.35
CA GLY A 408 13.95 -6.24 21.61
C GLY A 408 13.29 -7.24 20.65
N ALA A 409 13.10 -6.85 19.39
CA ALA A 409 12.52 -7.69 18.33
C ALA A 409 13.38 -8.88 17.89
N GLY A 410 14.60 -9.02 18.43
CA GLY A 410 15.50 -10.14 18.14
C GLY A 410 16.28 -10.03 16.83
N TRP A 411 16.19 -8.90 16.11
CA TRP A 411 16.93 -8.63 14.89
C TRP A 411 17.12 -7.12 14.66
N THR A 412 18.01 -6.77 13.73
CA THR A 412 18.29 -5.38 13.36
C THR A 412 18.13 -5.22 11.85
N PRO A 413 17.35 -4.25 11.37
CA PRO A 413 17.22 -3.95 9.95
C PRO A 413 18.55 -3.52 9.32
N THR A 414 18.86 -4.08 8.14
CA THR A 414 20.09 -3.79 7.37
C THR A 414 19.81 -3.22 5.98
N LEU A 415 18.54 -3.14 5.60
CA LEU A 415 18.11 -2.70 4.27
C LEU A 415 17.41 -1.34 4.36
N ARG A 416 18.15 -0.35 4.86
CA ARG A 416 17.70 1.05 4.94
C ARG A 416 18.71 1.93 4.21
N THR A 417 18.38 2.40 3.02
CA THR A 417 19.25 3.30 2.24
C THR A 417 19.44 4.66 2.90
N LYS A 418 18.39 5.13 3.57
CA LYS A 418 18.38 6.42 4.25
C LYS A 418 17.41 6.39 5.42
N VAL A 419 17.83 6.95 6.54
CA VAL A 419 16.97 7.24 7.70
C VAL A 419 16.96 8.76 7.90
N ASP A 420 15.81 9.36 7.71
CA ASP A 420 15.62 10.80 7.94
C ASP A 420 15.46 11.11 9.44
N PRO A 421 15.94 12.26 9.92
CA PRO A 421 15.72 12.66 11.30
C PRO A 421 14.23 12.70 11.63
N THR A 422 13.79 12.02 12.67
CA THR A 422 12.38 11.82 13.02
C THR A 422 11.57 13.12 13.08
N LYS A 423 12.18 14.18 13.60
CA LYS A 423 11.56 15.53 13.65
C LYS A 423 11.16 16.10 12.28
N LYS A 424 11.82 15.64 11.21
CA LYS A 424 11.57 16.11 9.83
C LYS A 424 10.57 15.20 9.07
N VAL A 425 10.30 14.01 9.59
CA VAL A 425 9.46 13.00 8.94
C VAL A 425 8.10 13.54 8.53
N PRO A 426 7.31 14.26 9.38
CA PRO A 426 6.03 14.78 8.95
C PRO A 426 6.11 15.64 7.69
N ALA A 427 7.01 16.63 7.66
CA ALA A 427 7.15 17.54 6.53
C ALA A 427 7.66 16.85 5.25
N ILE A 428 8.46 15.79 5.39
CA ILE A 428 8.97 14.98 4.27
C ILE A 428 7.85 14.13 3.69
N VAL A 429 7.18 13.37 4.54
CA VAL A 429 6.13 12.41 4.16
C VAL A 429 4.90 13.12 3.60
N ASP A 430 4.37 14.14 4.28
CA ASP A 430 3.18 14.87 3.84
C ASP A 430 3.35 15.52 2.46
N ARG A 431 4.58 15.87 2.09
CA ARG A 431 4.90 16.43 0.79
C ARG A 431 5.12 15.35 -0.28
N GLY A 432 5.70 14.20 0.09
CA GLY A 432 6.21 13.20 -0.86
C GLY A 432 5.29 12.00 -1.08
N ALA A 433 4.55 11.57 -0.06
CA ALA A 433 3.76 10.35 -0.14
C ALA A 433 2.49 10.49 -1.01
N GLY A 434 2.02 9.35 -1.53
CA GLY A 434 0.77 9.22 -2.25
C GLY A 434 0.86 9.30 -3.77
N ALA A 435 -0.23 8.97 -4.42
CA ALA A 435 -0.40 9.01 -5.86
C ALA A 435 -0.25 10.44 -6.43
N GLY A 436 0.19 10.56 -7.69
CA GLY A 436 0.38 11.86 -8.37
C GLY A 436 1.66 12.60 -7.99
N ARG A 437 2.59 11.97 -7.25
CA ARG A 437 3.86 12.57 -6.83
C ARG A 437 5.03 12.24 -7.75
N ILE A 438 4.96 11.13 -8.45
CA ILE A 438 5.98 10.65 -9.40
C ILE A 438 5.40 10.64 -10.83
N CYS A 439 5.32 11.80 -11.46
CA CYS A 439 4.79 11.96 -12.83
C CYS A 439 5.92 12.07 -13.86
#